data_9bd4d5acce42454f661049d5d05c1131
#
_entry.id   9bd4d5acce42454f661049d5d05c1131
#
_cell.length_a   1.000
_cell.length_b   1.000
_cell.length_c   1.000
_cell.angle_alpha   90.00
_cell.angle_beta   90.00
_cell.angle_gamma   90.00
#
_symmetry.space_group_name_H-M   'P 1'
#
loop_
_entity.id
_entity.type
_entity.pdbx_description
1 polymer ?
#
loop_
_entity_poly.entity_id
_entity_poly.type
_entity_poly.pdbx_seq_one_letter_code
_entity_poly.pdbx_strand_id
1 'polypeptide(L)'
;MARKKGDGSLRALVIRFRRVGDAVLAVAACSSLKRSFPDIRVDFVLNEAIAPLFEGHPDIDRVVTFTDTDNANPWRYVRRVFDVVRKTRYDILIDMRATPRTLLFSLFSLRTPYRIGTRKPYSRLLHNYRVADRIDPSLDMVQRDLLLLSPL
;
A
#
# COMPACT_ATOMS: atom_id res chain seq x y z
N MET A 1 17.68 -9.34 9.80
CA MET A 1 17.21 -8.14 9.08
C MET A 1 18.24 -7.78 8.02
N ALA A 2 17.97 -8.08 6.75
CA ALA A 2 18.93 -7.84 5.68
C ALA A 2 18.88 -6.36 5.26
N ARG A 3 19.70 -5.56 5.89
CA ARG A 3 19.94 -4.16 5.56
C ARG A 3 20.68 -4.05 4.22
N LYS A 4 20.21 -3.28 3.26
CA LYS A 4 20.83 -3.19 1.95
C LYS A 4 21.14 -1.78 1.48
N LYS A 5 22.34 -1.67 0.91
CA LYS A 5 22.98 -0.56 0.20
C LYS A 5 22.04 0.19 -0.77
N GLY A 6 21.61 1.32 -0.36
CA GLY A 6 20.90 2.41 -0.99
C GLY A 6 20.54 3.32 0.14
N ASP A 7 20.55 4.56 0.08
CA ASP A 7 20.42 5.64 1.09
C ASP A 7 19.97 5.29 2.55
N GLY A 8 19.82 4.02 2.88
CA GLY A 8 19.52 3.49 4.22
C GLY A 8 18.08 3.67 4.70
N SER A 9 17.23 4.37 3.95
CA SER A 9 15.84 4.61 4.33
C SER A 9 14.92 3.42 3.97
N LEU A 10 13.99 3.10 4.86
CA LEU A 10 12.92 2.14 4.59
C LEU A 10 11.98 2.70 3.53
N ARG A 11 11.38 1.82 2.72
CA ARG A 11 10.40 2.21 1.71
C ARG A 11 9.12 1.43 1.88
N ALA A 12 8.01 2.15 1.99
CA ALA A 12 6.67 1.59 2.08
C ALA A 12 5.85 1.91 0.84
N LEU A 13 5.09 0.93 0.36
CA LEU A 13 4.06 1.10 -0.65
C LEU A 13 2.70 0.90 0.02
N VAL A 14 1.89 1.94 0.05
CA VAL A 14 0.52 1.92 0.57
C VAL A 14 -0.45 1.90 -0.59
N ILE A 15 -1.34 0.91 -0.65
CA ILE A 15 -2.25 0.70 -1.77
C ILE A 15 -3.69 0.93 -1.32
N ARG A 16 -4.33 1.97 -1.90
CA ARG A 16 -5.73 2.31 -1.65
C ARG A 16 -6.39 2.85 -2.91
N PHE A 17 -6.99 1.99 -3.71
CA PHE A 17 -7.73 2.40 -4.90
C PHE A 17 -9.16 2.84 -4.58
N ARG A 18 -9.71 3.69 -5.40
CA ARG A 18 -11.10 3.98 -5.74
C ARG A 18 -11.75 5.22 -5.13
N ARG A 19 -11.93 5.37 -3.84
CA ARG A 19 -12.77 6.47 -3.33
C ARG A 19 -11.93 7.57 -2.71
N VAL A 20 -12.26 8.82 -3.02
CA VAL A 20 -11.57 9.99 -2.45
C VAL A 20 -11.60 9.93 -0.92
N GLY A 21 -12.78 9.67 -0.33
CA GLY A 21 -12.92 9.56 1.13
C GLY A 21 -12.04 8.47 1.73
N ASP A 22 -12.02 7.29 1.12
CA ASP A 22 -11.17 6.18 1.57
C ASP A 22 -9.68 6.55 1.50
N ALA A 23 -9.27 7.26 0.43
CA ALA A 23 -7.88 7.68 0.26
C ALA A 23 -7.49 8.74 1.31
N VAL A 24 -8.36 9.69 1.60
CA VAL A 24 -8.14 10.70 2.67
C VAL A 24 -7.95 10.02 4.02
N LEU A 25 -8.79 9.04 4.35
CA LEU A 25 -8.67 8.30 5.60
C LEU A 25 -7.39 7.47 5.67
N ALA A 26 -6.96 6.90 4.53
CA ALA A 26 -5.72 6.12 4.44
C ALA A 26 -4.45 6.96 4.65
N VAL A 27 -4.50 8.28 4.50
CA VAL A 27 -3.38 9.18 4.83
C VAL A 27 -2.98 9.05 6.31
N ALA A 28 -3.91 8.75 7.20
CA ALA A 28 -3.61 8.51 8.61
C ALA A 28 -2.59 7.36 8.79
N ALA A 29 -2.64 6.33 7.96
CA ALA A 29 -1.65 5.26 7.96
C ALA A 29 -0.29 5.74 7.45
N CYS A 30 -0.25 6.58 6.41
CA CYS A 30 1.00 7.20 5.93
C CYS A 30 1.64 8.05 7.02
N SER A 31 0.84 8.87 7.71
CA SER A 31 1.30 9.71 8.83
C SER A 31 1.81 8.88 10.01
N SER A 32 1.15 7.76 10.31
CA SER A 32 1.59 6.84 11.36
C SER A 32 2.91 6.17 11.01
N LEU A 33 3.11 5.75 9.76
CA LEU A 33 4.39 5.22 9.27
C LEU A 33 5.51 6.25 9.44
N LYS A 34 5.29 7.50 9.03
CA LYS A 34 6.29 8.57 9.17
C LYS A 34 6.63 8.87 10.64
N ARG A 35 5.65 8.80 11.53
CA ARG A 35 5.88 9.00 12.98
C ARG A 35 6.67 7.85 13.61
N SER A 36 6.37 6.61 13.20
CA SER A 36 7.05 5.42 13.73
C SER A 36 8.45 5.23 13.15
N PHE A 37 8.65 5.64 11.90
CA PHE A 37 9.90 5.51 11.15
C PHE A 37 10.22 6.82 10.45
N PRO A 38 10.87 7.79 11.12
CA PRO A 38 11.06 9.15 10.59
C PRO A 38 11.73 9.22 9.20
N ASP A 39 12.63 8.28 8.90
CA ASP A 39 13.36 8.22 7.63
C ASP A 39 12.65 7.37 6.56
N ILE A 40 11.44 6.86 6.82
CA ILE A 40 10.71 6.04 5.85
C ILE A 40 10.26 6.88 4.65
N ARG A 41 10.37 6.31 3.47
CA ARG A 41 9.76 6.86 2.26
C ARG A 41 8.45 6.14 1.97
N VAL A 42 7.39 6.90 1.83
CA VAL A 42 6.04 6.41 1.61
C VAL A 42 5.58 6.73 0.20
N ASP A 43 5.38 5.70 -0.60
CA ASP A 43 4.73 5.79 -1.91
C ASP A 43 3.26 5.39 -1.74
N PHE A 44 2.35 6.22 -2.26
CA PHE A 44 0.92 6.01 -2.13
C PHE A 44 0.28 5.75 -3.50
N VAL A 45 -0.37 4.59 -3.66
CA VAL A 45 -1.00 4.16 -4.91
C VAL A 45 -2.45 4.60 -4.95
N LEU A 46 -2.79 5.38 -5.96
CA LEU A 46 -4.10 5.99 -6.16
C LEU A 46 -4.56 5.93 -7.62
N ASN A 47 -5.84 6.18 -7.84
CA ASN A 47 -6.34 6.51 -9.18
C ASN A 47 -5.87 7.93 -9.57
N GLU A 48 -5.52 8.13 -10.83
CA GLU A 48 -5.05 9.41 -11.38
C GLU A 48 -6.01 10.56 -11.09
N ALA A 49 -7.32 10.32 -11.16
CA ALA A 49 -8.34 11.35 -10.95
C ALA A 49 -8.30 12.01 -9.56
N ILE A 50 -7.80 11.30 -8.54
CA ILE A 50 -7.74 11.81 -7.17
C ILE A 50 -6.31 12.16 -6.73
N ALA A 51 -5.30 11.82 -7.51
CA ALA A 51 -3.90 12.06 -7.20
C ALA A 51 -3.55 13.52 -6.86
N PRO A 52 -4.09 14.55 -7.57
CA PRO A 52 -3.78 15.94 -7.26
C PRO A 52 -4.10 16.38 -5.83
N LEU A 53 -5.04 15.69 -5.16
CA LEU A 53 -5.40 15.99 -3.76
C LEU A 53 -4.29 15.60 -2.76
N PHE A 54 -3.36 14.77 -3.18
CA PHE A 54 -2.32 14.19 -2.31
C PHE A 54 -0.90 14.60 -2.73
N GLU A 55 -0.76 15.29 -3.85
CA GLU A 55 0.51 15.85 -4.29
C GLU A 55 0.98 16.91 -3.30
N GLY A 56 2.25 16.80 -2.89
CA GLY A 56 2.84 17.70 -1.89
C GLY A 56 2.43 17.45 -0.45
N HIS A 57 1.71 16.35 -0.17
CA HIS A 57 1.39 16.00 1.22
C HIS A 57 2.67 15.61 1.99
N PRO A 58 2.90 16.16 3.21
CA PRO A 58 4.17 15.99 3.94
C PRO A 58 4.48 14.52 4.29
N ASP A 59 3.47 13.68 4.45
CA ASP A 59 3.62 12.28 4.82
C ASP A 59 3.61 11.31 3.61
N ILE A 60 3.58 11.85 2.38
CA ILE A 60 3.59 11.08 1.14
C ILE A 60 4.75 11.58 0.28
N ASP A 61 5.77 10.73 0.08
CA ASP A 61 6.93 11.11 -0.71
C ASP A 61 6.67 11.02 -2.21
N ARG A 62 5.81 10.08 -2.62
CA ARG A 62 5.42 9.92 -4.03
C ARG A 62 4.01 9.37 -4.17
N VAL A 63 3.23 9.99 -5.05
CA VAL A 63 1.96 9.45 -5.51
C VAL A 63 2.19 8.59 -6.75
N VAL A 64 1.75 7.33 -6.71
CA VAL A 64 1.81 6.38 -7.81
C VAL A 64 0.42 6.25 -8.41
N THR A 65 0.26 6.72 -9.64
CA THR A 65 -1.04 6.80 -10.29
C THR A 65 -1.33 5.62 -11.20
N PHE A 66 -2.60 5.24 -11.25
CA PHE A 66 -3.17 4.33 -12.24
C PHE A 66 -4.28 5.05 -12.99
N THR A 67 -4.19 5.06 -14.32
CA THR A 67 -5.19 5.68 -15.18
C THR A 67 -6.41 4.77 -15.34
N ASP A 68 -7.52 5.33 -15.79
CA ASP A 68 -8.69 4.51 -16.13
C ASP A 68 -8.39 3.54 -17.28
N THR A 69 -7.51 3.93 -18.20
CA THR A 69 -7.04 3.06 -19.30
C THR A 69 -6.21 1.89 -18.77
N ASP A 70 -5.34 2.12 -17.77
CA ASP A 70 -4.60 1.04 -17.12
C ASP A 70 -5.56 0.08 -16.41
N ASN A 71 -6.58 0.63 -15.75
CA ASN A 71 -7.59 -0.15 -15.03
C ASN A 71 -8.53 -0.93 -15.94
N ALA A 72 -8.83 -0.43 -17.14
CA ALA A 72 -9.72 -1.06 -18.11
C ALA A 72 -9.09 -2.26 -18.82
N ASN A 73 -7.76 -2.24 -19.04
CA ASN A 73 -7.06 -3.29 -19.75
C ASN A 73 -6.24 -4.16 -18.76
N PRO A 74 -6.58 -5.46 -18.60
CA PRO A 74 -5.89 -6.34 -17.66
C PRO A 74 -4.38 -6.46 -17.88
N TRP A 75 -3.94 -6.51 -19.13
CA TRP A 75 -2.52 -6.62 -19.46
C TRP A 75 -1.74 -5.35 -19.15
N ARG A 76 -2.33 -4.19 -19.43
CA ARG A 76 -1.74 -2.90 -19.05
C ARG A 76 -1.66 -2.76 -17.53
N TYR A 77 -2.71 -3.17 -16.82
CA TYR A 77 -2.73 -3.17 -15.37
C TYR A 77 -1.60 -4.05 -14.79
N VAL A 78 -1.51 -5.30 -15.22
CA VAL A 78 -0.46 -6.23 -14.78
C VAL A 78 0.93 -5.66 -15.04
N ARG A 79 1.17 -5.16 -16.26
CA ARG A 79 2.45 -4.53 -16.62
C ARG A 79 2.75 -3.31 -15.75
N ARG A 80 1.75 -2.46 -15.50
CA ARG A 80 1.92 -1.27 -14.66
C ARG A 80 2.27 -1.65 -13.22
N VAL A 81 1.58 -2.62 -12.63
CA VAL A 81 1.89 -3.15 -11.29
C VAL A 81 3.32 -3.68 -11.25
N PHE A 82 3.69 -4.49 -12.23
CA PHE A 82 5.04 -5.04 -12.33
C PHE A 82 6.10 -3.93 -12.39
N ASP A 83 5.90 -2.91 -13.21
CA ASP A 83 6.83 -1.77 -13.34
C ASP A 83 6.98 -1.01 -12.02
N VAL A 84 5.89 -0.78 -11.30
CA VAL A 84 5.92 -0.07 -10.01
C VAL A 84 6.79 -0.82 -8.99
N VAL A 85 6.55 -2.12 -8.83
CA VAL A 85 7.25 -2.92 -7.80
C VAL A 85 8.66 -3.31 -8.19
N ARG A 86 8.99 -3.30 -9.48
CA ARG A 86 10.34 -3.63 -9.96
C ARG A 86 11.27 -2.42 -10.01
N LYS A 87 10.74 -1.24 -10.33
CA LYS A 87 11.52 0.01 -10.36
C LYS A 87 11.94 0.48 -8.98
N THR A 88 11.13 0.17 -7.97
CA THR A 88 11.39 0.56 -6.58
C THR A 88 11.34 -0.68 -5.69
N ARG A 89 12.40 -0.90 -4.93
CA ARG A 89 12.41 -1.97 -3.94
C ARG A 89 11.74 -1.49 -2.67
N TYR A 90 10.66 -2.14 -2.30
CA TYR A 90 9.92 -1.86 -1.07
C TYR A 90 10.30 -2.84 0.04
N ASP A 91 10.38 -2.33 1.26
CA ASP A 91 10.55 -3.12 2.49
C ASP A 91 9.20 -3.46 3.11
N ILE A 92 8.23 -2.58 2.93
CA ILE A 92 6.87 -2.70 3.45
C ILE A 92 5.87 -2.49 2.31
N LEU A 93 4.90 -3.38 2.20
CA LEU A 93 3.77 -3.26 1.29
C LEU A 93 2.49 -3.42 2.10
N ILE A 94 1.60 -2.44 2.02
CA ILE A 94 0.33 -2.42 2.74
C ILE A 94 -0.81 -2.38 1.74
N ASP A 95 -1.53 -3.50 1.63
CA ASP A 95 -2.72 -3.61 0.80
C ASP A 95 -3.96 -3.43 1.68
N MET A 96 -4.53 -2.24 1.66
CA MET A 96 -5.66 -1.88 2.50
C MET A 96 -6.99 -2.50 2.08
N ARG A 97 -7.05 -3.16 0.93
CA ARG A 97 -8.27 -3.77 0.42
C ARG A 97 -8.19 -5.27 0.18
N ALA A 98 -7.00 -5.79 -0.10
CA ALA A 98 -6.77 -7.18 -0.43
C ALA A 98 -7.74 -7.72 -1.50
N THR A 99 -7.96 -6.96 -2.57
CA THR A 99 -8.74 -7.40 -3.72
C THR A 99 -7.88 -8.27 -4.65
N PRO A 100 -8.46 -9.14 -5.50
CA PRO A 100 -7.68 -9.90 -6.47
C PRO A 100 -6.74 -9.05 -7.33
N ARG A 101 -7.12 -7.80 -7.63
CA ARG A 101 -6.28 -6.87 -8.38
C ARG A 101 -5.11 -6.35 -7.57
N THR A 102 -5.34 -5.95 -6.31
CA THR A 102 -4.27 -5.41 -5.46
C THR A 102 -3.31 -6.49 -5.01
N LEU A 103 -3.73 -7.74 -4.96
CA LEU A 103 -2.85 -8.87 -4.67
C LEU A 103 -1.71 -9.06 -5.68
N LEU A 104 -1.84 -8.54 -6.89
CA LEU A 104 -0.75 -8.55 -7.88
C LEU A 104 0.48 -7.77 -7.39
N PHE A 105 0.30 -6.72 -6.60
CA PHE A 105 1.43 -6.02 -5.97
C PHE A 105 2.21 -6.95 -5.05
N SER A 106 1.53 -7.73 -4.22
CA SER A 106 2.16 -8.73 -3.35
C SER A 106 2.78 -9.88 -4.14
N LEU A 107 2.12 -10.34 -5.21
CA LEU A 107 2.62 -11.40 -6.07
C LEU A 107 3.96 -11.02 -6.73
N PHE A 108 4.07 -9.81 -7.26
CA PHE A 108 5.31 -9.34 -7.89
C PHE A 108 6.35 -8.83 -6.87
N SER A 109 5.99 -8.75 -5.60
CA SER A 109 6.84 -8.27 -4.49
C SER A 109 7.17 -9.36 -3.47
N LEU A 110 7.30 -10.62 -3.87
CA LEU A 110 7.58 -11.73 -2.95
C LEU A 110 8.88 -11.56 -2.14
N ARG A 111 9.79 -10.71 -2.62
CA ARG A 111 11.03 -10.35 -1.91
C ARG A 111 10.83 -9.25 -0.86
N THR A 112 9.67 -8.60 -0.83
CA THR A 112 9.34 -7.60 0.19
C THR A 112 9.11 -8.29 1.53
N PRO A 113 9.87 -7.93 2.60
CA PRO A 113 9.80 -8.62 3.89
C PRO A 113 8.44 -8.51 4.56
N TYR A 114 7.81 -7.34 4.49
CA TYR A 114 6.52 -7.07 5.12
C TYR A 114 5.44 -6.83 4.07
N ARG A 115 4.64 -7.85 3.80
CA ARG A 115 3.46 -7.77 2.93
C ARG A 115 2.21 -7.92 3.78
N ILE A 116 1.59 -6.79 4.07
CA ILE A 116 0.50 -6.65 5.04
C ILE A 116 -0.81 -6.44 4.31
N GLY A 117 -1.84 -7.11 4.74
CA GLY A 117 -3.18 -6.92 4.19
C GLY A 117 -4.25 -7.57 5.05
N THR A 118 -5.52 -7.33 4.72
CA THR A 118 -6.65 -7.95 5.39
C THR A 118 -6.69 -9.46 5.12
N ARG A 119 -7.13 -10.22 6.12
CA ARG A 119 -7.29 -11.68 6.03
C ARG A 119 -8.42 -12.03 5.08
N LYS A 120 -8.07 -12.45 3.87
CA LYS A 120 -8.98 -13.05 2.90
C LYS A 120 -8.51 -14.47 2.56
N PRO A 121 -9.41 -15.40 2.18
CA PRO A 121 -9.02 -16.77 1.86
C PRO A 121 -7.92 -16.84 0.80
N TYR A 122 -8.04 -16.03 -0.25
CA TYR A 122 -7.12 -16.00 -1.38
C TYR A 122 -5.83 -15.19 -1.13
N SER A 123 -5.75 -14.40 -0.03
CA SER A 123 -4.54 -13.63 0.31
C SER A 123 -3.52 -14.42 1.13
N ARG A 124 -3.82 -15.68 1.46
CA ARG A 124 -3.04 -16.51 2.39
C ARG A 124 -1.59 -16.70 1.98
N LEU A 125 -1.33 -16.84 0.69
CA LEU A 125 0.01 -17.09 0.16
C LEU A 125 0.79 -15.81 -0.17
N LEU A 126 0.10 -14.68 -0.31
CA LEU A 126 0.68 -13.44 -0.80
C LEU A 126 0.97 -12.43 0.30
N HIS A 127 0.14 -12.36 1.33
CA HIS A 127 0.41 -11.56 2.51
C HIS A 127 1.02 -12.43 3.61
N ASN A 128 2.20 -12.07 4.08
CA ASN A 128 2.83 -12.77 5.21
C ASN A 128 2.34 -12.23 6.57
N TYR A 129 1.78 -11.04 6.60
CA TYR A 129 1.10 -10.48 7.76
C TYR A 129 -0.36 -10.18 7.40
N ARG A 130 -1.29 -10.83 8.08
CA ARG A 130 -2.72 -10.73 7.78
C ARG A 130 -3.50 -10.28 9.00
N VAL A 131 -4.06 -9.10 8.90
CA VAL A 131 -4.93 -8.55 9.95
C VAL A 131 -6.35 -9.07 9.76
N ALA A 132 -7.02 -9.39 10.85
CA ALA A 132 -8.37 -9.95 10.81
C ALA A 132 -9.36 -9.00 10.11
N ASP A 133 -10.17 -9.57 9.23
CA ASP A 133 -11.23 -8.83 8.52
C ASP A 133 -12.45 -8.56 9.44
N ARG A 134 -12.62 -9.38 10.47
CA ARG A 134 -13.62 -9.17 11.53
C ARG A 134 -13.08 -8.15 12.52
N ILE A 135 -13.26 -6.92 12.13
CA ILE A 135 -12.96 -5.77 12.97
C ILE A 135 -14.24 -5.46 13.72
N ASP A 136 -14.09 -5.14 15.00
CA ASP A 136 -15.17 -4.66 15.83
C ASP A 136 -16.01 -3.63 15.07
N PRO A 137 -17.33 -3.83 14.90
CA PRO A 137 -18.19 -2.88 14.22
C PRO A 137 -18.15 -1.47 14.80
N SER A 138 -17.70 -1.32 16.05
CA SER A 138 -17.52 -0.04 16.72
C SER A 138 -16.34 0.77 16.22
N LEU A 139 -15.38 0.13 15.52
CA LEU A 139 -14.21 0.82 14.97
C LEU A 139 -14.56 1.57 13.69
N ASP A 140 -14.12 2.82 13.62
CA ASP A 140 -14.21 3.59 12.39
C ASP A 140 -13.20 3.13 11.32
N MET A 141 -13.31 3.66 10.10
CA MET A 141 -12.47 3.24 8.99
C MET A 141 -10.99 3.58 9.20
N VAL A 142 -10.69 4.70 9.85
CA VAL A 142 -9.30 5.10 10.17
C VAL A 142 -8.68 4.10 11.13
N GLN A 143 -9.40 3.74 12.19
CA GLN A 143 -8.94 2.75 13.16
C GLN A 143 -8.69 1.39 12.50
N ARG A 144 -9.55 1.00 11.57
CA ARG A 144 -9.38 -0.24 10.77
C ARG A 144 -8.11 -0.19 9.91
N ASP A 145 -7.89 0.91 9.22
CA ASP A 145 -6.71 1.08 8.37
C ASP A 145 -5.42 1.11 9.23
N LEU A 146 -5.47 1.70 10.42
CA LEU A 146 -4.35 1.72 11.37
C LEU A 146 -4.02 0.34 11.95
N LEU A 147 -5.00 -0.54 12.12
CA LEU A 147 -4.75 -1.92 12.55
C LEU A 147 -3.87 -2.71 11.57
N LEU A 148 -3.87 -2.34 10.29
CA LEU A 148 -2.95 -2.93 9.30
C LEU A 148 -1.47 -2.65 9.62
N LEU A 149 -1.19 -1.62 10.40
CA LEU A 149 0.17 -1.29 10.84
C LEU A 149 0.62 -2.09 12.07
N SER A 150 -0.29 -2.82 12.72
CA SER A 150 0.01 -3.55 13.97
C SER A 150 1.16 -4.56 13.89
N PRO A 151 1.52 -5.16 12.72
CA PRO A 151 2.69 -6.01 12.59
C PRO A 151 4.04 -5.28 12.54
N LEU A 152 4.05 -3.96 12.41
CA LEU A 152 5.25 -3.12 12.32
C LEU A 152 5.67 -2.59 13.67
#